data_ee1ed28fc50ac6ebe200527bf9508e60
#
_entry.id   ee1ed28fc50ac6ebe200527bf9508e60
#
_cell.length_a   1.000
_cell.length_b   1.000
_cell.length_c   1.000
_cell.angle_alpha   90.00
_cell.angle_beta   90.00
_cell.angle_gamma   90.00
#
_symmetry.space_group_name_H-M   'P 1'
#
loop_
_entity.id
_entity.type
_entity.pdbx_description
1 polymer ?
#
loop_
_entity_poly.entity_id
_entity_poly.type
_entity_poly.pdbx_seq_one_letter_code
_entity_poly.pdbx_strand_id
1 'polypeptide(L)'
;GPCEIGSLYLSPENRKSGLGRFLSLSRFLFMAENTDLFDPIVIAKMRGVIEKDGSSAFWNSVGKHFFDIKYTEANYLSMINKQFIAELLPKHPIYIQLLPKDAQKVIGKVHKNTKPALKILMDEGFKFDNMVSIFAAGPILCCNIRYIRSVKESIKITVAQIKDKKIKSELFIISNTSKNYRACVGHIKIDSSGTAQLEKETASALRVEVGSPVRFVPLYPPSHPERQSKKTK
;
A
#
# COMPACT_ATOMS: atom_id res chain seq x y z
N GLY A 1 -5.28 17.98 -2.70
CA GLY A 1 -6.00 16.74 -3.05
C GLY A 1 -5.48 15.55 -2.25
N PRO A 2 -6.14 14.39 -2.30
CA PRO A 2 -5.78 13.24 -1.49
C PRO A 2 -4.35 12.78 -1.75
N CYS A 3 -3.70 12.23 -0.72
CA CYS A 3 -2.37 11.64 -0.83
C CYS A 3 -2.44 10.33 -1.63
N GLU A 4 -1.75 10.22 -2.75
CA GLU A 4 -1.71 9.00 -3.57
C GLU A 4 -0.49 8.14 -3.20
N ILE A 5 -0.74 6.88 -2.83
CA ILE A 5 0.30 5.86 -2.68
C ILE A 5 0.39 5.03 -3.95
N GLY A 6 1.58 4.97 -4.54
CA GLY A 6 1.79 4.29 -5.80
C GLY A 6 3.22 3.81 -6.00
N SER A 7 3.54 3.39 -7.23
CA SER A 7 4.89 3.06 -7.71
C SER A 7 5.64 2.00 -6.90
N LEU A 8 4.90 1.10 -6.22
CA LEU A 8 5.51 0.03 -5.45
C LEU A 8 5.85 -1.14 -6.37
N TYR A 9 7.12 -1.43 -6.50
CA TYR A 9 7.61 -2.55 -7.29
C TYR A 9 8.53 -3.44 -6.44
N LEU A 10 8.31 -4.74 -6.53
CA LEU A 10 9.18 -5.77 -5.97
C LEU A 10 9.62 -6.67 -7.12
N SER A 11 10.93 -6.76 -7.34
CA SER A 11 11.49 -7.56 -8.42
C SER A 11 11.14 -9.06 -8.26
N PRO A 12 10.93 -9.81 -9.34
CA PRO A 12 10.46 -11.19 -9.29
C PRO A 12 11.29 -12.09 -8.37
N GLU A 13 12.60 -11.98 -8.41
CA GLU A 13 13.55 -12.76 -7.60
C GLU A 13 13.40 -12.49 -6.09
N ASN A 14 12.88 -11.33 -5.72
CA ASN A 14 12.65 -10.92 -4.33
C ASN A 14 11.21 -11.14 -3.84
N ARG A 15 10.33 -11.72 -4.66
CA ARG A 15 8.94 -12.01 -4.29
C ARG A 15 8.82 -13.19 -3.33
N LYS A 16 9.53 -13.11 -2.20
CA LYS A 16 9.47 -14.08 -1.11
C LYS A 16 8.34 -13.72 -0.14
N SER A 17 7.91 -14.71 0.65
CA SER A 17 6.85 -14.53 1.65
C SER A 17 7.10 -13.31 2.56
N GLY A 18 6.12 -12.44 2.67
CA GLY A 18 6.13 -11.27 3.55
C GLY A 18 6.81 -10.02 3.02
N LEU A 19 7.76 -10.08 2.06
CA LEU A 19 8.49 -8.90 1.60
C LEU A 19 7.59 -7.86 0.91
N GLY A 20 6.65 -8.29 0.08
CA GLY A 20 5.70 -7.36 -0.54
C GLY A 20 4.82 -6.64 0.49
N ARG A 21 4.42 -7.35 1.54
CA ARG A 21 3.67 -6.77 2.67
C ARG A 21 4.55 -5.78 3.43
N PHE A 22 5.75 -6.17 3.82
CA PHE A 22 6.72 -5.29 4.49
C PHE A 22 6.94 -3.99 3.70
N LEU A 23 7.25 -4.10 2.41
CA LEU A 23 7.49 -2.95 1.54
C LEU A 23 6.24 -2.05 1.44
N SER A 24 5.05 -2.63 1.40
CA SER A 24 3.80 -1.87 1.39
C SER A 24 3.54 -1.16 2.72
N LEU A 25 3.72 -1.84 3.85
CA LEU A 25 3.36 -1.34 5.17
C LEU A 25 4.41 -0.39 5.78
N SER A 26 5.69 -0.51 5.40
CA SER A 26 6.74 0.39 5.88
C SER A 26 6.42 1.86 5.60
N ARG A 27 5.74 2.18 4.50
CA ARG A 27 5.27 3.52 4.18
C ARG A 27 4.27 4.06 5.20
N PHE A 28 3.41 3.20 5.74
CA PHE A 28 2.41 3.60 6.73
C PHE A 28 3.02 3.91 8.09
N LEU A 29 4.14 3.26 8.46
CA LEU A 29 4.88 3.65 9.66
C LEU A 29 5.54 5.02 9.49
N PHE A 30 6.06 5.32 8.29
CA PHE A 30 6.55 6.65 7.97
C PHE A 30 5.44 7.71 8.06
N MET A 31 4.26 7.41 7.51
CA MET A 31 3.10 8.30 7.61
C MET A 31 2.64 8.48 9.05
N ALA A 32 2.69 7.41 9.88
CA ALA A 32 2.34 7.49 11.29
C ALA A 32 3.26 8.42 12.11
N GLU A 33 4.52 8.54 11.71
CA GLU A 33 5.48 9.44 12.37
C GLU A 33 5.37 10.88 11.87
N ASN A 34 4.83 11.08 10.66
CA ASN A 34 4.84 12.38 9.96
C ASN A 34 3.44 12.72 9.44
N THR A 35 2.40 12.52 10.23
CA THR A 35 0.98 12.70 9.80
C THR A 35 0.70 14.09 9.22
N ASP A 36 1.38 15.11 9.71
CA ASP A 36 1.19 16.51 9.30
C ASP A 36 1.68 16.78 7.86
N LEU A 37 2.48 15.89 7.30
CA LEU A 37 2.97 16.01 5.91
C LEU A 37 1.98 15.45 4.87
N PHE A 38 0.89 14.82 5.30
CA PHE A 38 -0.02 14.07 4.43
C PHE A 38 -1.45 14.58 4.54
N ASP A 39 -2.15 14.54 3.39
CA ASP A 39 -3.61 14.73 3.39
C ASP A 39 -4.29 13.64 4.24
N PRO A 40 -5.37 13.97 4.96
CA PRO A 40 -6.11 12.99 5.74
C PRO A 40 -6.63 11.80 4.94
N ILE A 41 -6.88 11.97 3.65
CA ILE A 41 -7.37 10.91 2.76
C ILE A 41 -6.20 10.36 1.93
N VAL A 42 -5.98 9.07 2.05
CA VAL A 42 -4.99 8.33 1.27
C VAL A 42 -5.70 7.48 0.23
N ILE A 43 -5.27 7.59 -1.03
CA ILE A 43 -5.81 6.81 -2.14
C ILE A 43 -4.76 5.89 -2.74
N ALA A 44 -5.22 4.77 -3.30
CA ALA A 44 -4.42 3.84 -4.08
C ALA A 44 -5.14 3.49 -5.38
N LYS A 45 -4.56 3.87 -6.52
CA LYS A 45 -5.07 3.49 -7.83
C LYS A 45 -4.58 2.09 -8.19
N MET A 46 -5.50 1.14 -8.29
CA MET A 46 -5.17 -0.24 -8.62
C MET A 46 -5.20 -0.43 -10.14
N ARG A 47 -4.21 -1.18 -10.66
CA ARG A 47 -4.19 -1.52 -12.09
C ARG A 47 -5.45 -2.29 -12.47
N GLY A 48 -6.21 -1.81 -13.46
CA GLY A 48 -7.39 -2.47 -14.01
C GLY A 48 -7.03 -3.66 -14.91
N VAL A 49 -8.05 -4.28 -15.48
CA VAL A 49 -7.90 -5.40 -16.40
C VAL A 49 -7.37 -4.90 -17.73
N ILE A 50 -6.30 -5.52 -18.19
CA ILE A 50 -5.63 -5.26 -19.47
C ILE A 50 -5.43 -6.62 -20.14
N GLU A 51 -5.74 -6.69 -21.41
CA GLU A 51 -5.59 -7.89 -22.23
C GLU A 51 -4.10 -8.17 -22.54
N LYS A 52 -3.82 -9.36 -23.08
CA LYS A 52 -2.44 -9.77 -23.38
C LYS A 52 -1.74 -8.89 -24.43
N ASP A 53 -2.51 -8.32 -25.35
CA ASP A 53 -2.05 -7.38 -26.36
C ASP A 53 -1.85 -5.95 -25.86
N GLY A 54 -2.07 -5.71 -24.55
CA GLY A 54 -1.98 -4.40 -23.92
C GLY A 54 -3.21 -3.51 -24.11
N SER A 55 -4.30 -4.01 -24.68
CA SER A 55 -5.55 -3.27 -24.83
C SER A 55 -6.39 -3.26 -23.55
N SER A 56 -7.33 -2.34 -23.46
CA SER A 56 -8.31 -2.25 -22.37
C SER A 56 -9.71 -2.14 -22.97
N ALA A 57 -10.58 -3.11 -22.66
CA ALA A 57 -11.97 -3.09 -23.10
C ALA A 57 -12.68 -1.81 -22.65
N PHE A 58 -12.43 -1.36 -21.43
CA PHE A 58 -12.99 -0.10 -20.93
C PHE A 58 -12.48 1.12 -21.71
N TRP A 59 -11.16 1.21 -21.94
CA TRP A 59 -10.58 2.30 -22.72
C TRP A 59 -11.15 2.37 -24.15
N ASN A 60 -11.22 1.23 -24.82
CA ASN A 60 -11.75 1.14 -26.18
C ASN A 60 -13.22 1.57 -26.29
N SER A 61 -13.99 1.34 -25.21
CA SER A 61 -15.44 1.65 -25.17
C SER A 61 -15.76 3.04 -24.61
N VAL A 62 -14.83 3.68 -23.92
CA VAL A 62 -15.05 5.00 -23.31
C VAL A 62 -13.91 5.95 -23.69
N GLY A 63 -12.71 5.76 -23.14
CA GLY A 63 -11.61 6.71 -23.27
C GLY A 63 -11.24 7.02 -24.72
N LYS A 64 -11.16 6.01 -25.59
CA LYS A 64 -10.80 6.17 -26.99
C LYS A 64 -11.71 7.16 -27.74
N HIS A 65 -12.99 7.23 -27.39
CA HIS A 65 -13.95 8.13 -28.05
C HIS A 65 -13.72 9.61 -27.72
N PHE A 66 -13.02 9.90 -26.63
CA PHE A 66 -12.71 11.28 -26.20
C PHE A 66 -11.27 11.68 -26.53
N PHE A 67 -10.37 10.72 -26.59
CA PHE A 67 -8.94 10.97 -26.73
C PHE A 67 -8.37 10.60 -28.11
N ASP A 68 -9.06 9.74 -28.86
CA ASP A 68 -8.66 9.21 -30.18
C ASP A 68 -7.22 8.65 -30.25
N ILE A 69 -6.73 8.11 -29.12
CA ILE A 69 -5.42 7.48 -29.00
C ILE A 69 -5.52 6.12 -28.36
N LYS A 70 -4.49 5.29 -28.51
CA LYS A 70 -4.44 3.96 -27.89
C LYS A 70 -4.27 4.07 -26.38
N TYR A 71 -4.74 3.06 -25.65
CA TYR A 71 -4.60 2.96 -24.20
C TYR A 71 -3.14 3.14 -23.72
N THR A 72 -2.18 2.48 -24.38
CA THR A 72 -0.76 2.54 -24.01
C THR A 72 -0.18 3.95 -24.15
N GLU A 73 -0.59 4.66 -25.19
CA GLU A 73 -0.18 6.04 -25.45
C GLU A 73 -0.80 7.00 -24.43
N ALA A 74 -2.11 6.89 -24.20
CA ALA A 74 -2.79 7.70 -23.19
C ALA A 74 -2.19 7.51 -21.80
N ASN A 75 -1.89 6.25 -21.43
CA ASN A 75 -1.28 5.93 -20.16
C ASN A 75 0.14 6.52 -20.04
N TYR A 76 0.92 6.50 -21.10
CA TYR A 76 2.24 7.15 -21.14
C TYR A 76 2.14 8.67 -21.00
N LEU A 77 1.28 9.32 -21.79
CA LEU A 77 1.07 10.76 -21.74
C LEU A 77 0.61 11.23 -20.37
N SER A 78 -0.20 10.43 -19.67
CA SER A 78 -0.67 10.75 -18.31
C SER A 78 0.44 10.83 -17.25
N MET A 79 1.60 10.24 -17.52
CA MET A 79 2.78 10.34 -16.66
C MET A 79 3.52 11.66 -16.86
N ILE A 80 3.41 12.25 -18.05
CA ILE A 80 4.09 13.50 -18.42
C ILE A 80 3.22 14.71 -18.06
N ASN A 81 1.96 14.69 -18.47
CA ASN A 81 1.00 15.74 -18.20
C ASN A 81 -0.40 15.15 -18.01
N LYS A 82 -1.09 15.54 -16.96
CA LYS A 82 -2.46 15.11 -16.65
C LYS A 82 -3.53 16.10 -17.09
N GLN A 83 -3.15 17.30 -17.54
CA GLN A 83 -4.09 18.36 -17.88
C GLN A 83 -5.00 17.96 -19.04
N PHE A 84 -4.44 17.30 -20.07
CA PHE A 84 -5.21 16.83 -21.21
C PHE A 84 -6.35 15.87 -20.82
N ILE A 85 -6.17 15.11 -19.74
CA ILE A 85 -7.22 14.22 -19.23
C ILE A 85 -8.41 15.05 -18.75
N ALA A 86 -8.16 16.09 -17.96
CA ALA A 86 -9.21 16.96 -17.43
C ALA A 86 -9.95 17.74 -18.54
N GLU A 87 -9.25 18.09 -19.60
CA GLU A 87 -9.81 18.84 -20.74
C GLU A 87 -10.70 17.97 -21.63
N LEU A 88 -10.29 16.72 -21.90
CA LEU A 88 -10.96 15.83 -22.84
C LEU A 88 -11.96 14.85 -22.17
N LEU A 89 -11.95 14.74 -20.85
CA LEU A 89 -12.92 13.90 -20.15
C LEU A 89 -14.37 14.34 -20.41
N PRO A 90 -15.32 13.37 -20.52
CA PRO A 90 -16.73 13.70 -20.68
C PRO A 90 -17.24 14.54 -19.50
N LYS A 91 -17.91 15.64 -19.81
CA LYS A 91 -18.51 16.54 -18.81
C LYS A 91 -19.90 16.06 -18.33
N HIS A 92 -20.49 15.09 -19.01
CA HIS A 92 -21.81 14.54 -18.72
C HIS A 92 -21.71 13.06 -18.33
N PRO A 93 -22.64 12.56 -17.51
CA PRO A 93 -22.70 11.14 -17.15
C PRO A 93 -22.85 10.23 -18.37
N ILE A 94 -22.20 9.08 -18.34
CA ILE A 94 -22.36 8.02 -19.33
C ILE A 94 -23.06 6.85 -18.65
N TYR A 95 -24.16 6.39 -19.24
CA TYR A 95 -24.90 5.22 -18.74
C TYR A 95 -24.10 3.94 -18.99
N ILE A 96 -23.70 3.26 -17.91
CA ILE A 96 -22.89 2.03 -17.99
C ILE A 96 -23.58 0.96 -18.81
N GLN A 97 -24.92 0.88 -18.79
CA GLN A 97 -25.73 -0.08 -19.54
C GLN A 97 -25.56 0.05 -21.05
N LEU A 98 -25.17 1.20 -21.56
CA LEU A 98 -24.92 1.45 -22.99
C LEU A 98 -23.56 0.94 -23.44
N LEU A 99 -22.65 0.66 -22.53
CA LEU A 99 -21.33 0.13 -22.86
C LEU A 99 -21.42 -1.36 -23.30
N PRO A 100 -20.49 -1.82 -24.12
CA PRO A 100 -20.34 -3.25 -24.42
C PRO A 100 -20.19 -4.10 -23.16
N LYS A 101 -20.65 -5.33 -23.17
CA LYS A 101 -20.65 -6.22 -21.99
C LYS A 101 -19.27 -6.54 -21.44
N ASP A 102 -18.26 -6.60 -22.27
CA ASP A 102 -16.85 -6.78 -21.88
C ASP A 102 -16.32 -5.57 -21.10
N ALA A 103 -16.64 -4.35 -21.53
CA ALA A 103 -16.30 -3.13 -20.82
C ALA A 103 -17.01 -3.05 -19.45
N GLN A 104 -18.31 -3.38 -19.41
CA GLN A 104 -19.06 -3.42 -18.13
C GLN A 104 -18.44 -4.39 -17.13
N LYS A 105 -17.98 -5.58 -17.57
CA LYS A 105 -17.42 -6.63 -16.71
C LYS A 105 -16.11 -6.24 -16.03
N VAL A 106 -15.33 -5.34 -16.60
CA VAL A 106 -14.01 -4.97 -16.07
C VAL A 106 -14.05 -3.74 -15.14
N ILE A 107 -15.16 -3.01 -15.08
CA ILE A 107 -15.32 -1.85 -14.19
C ILE A 107 -15.12 -2.29 -12.73
N GLY A 108 -14.21 -1.63 -12.01
CA GLY A 108 -13.88 -1.92 -10.63
C GLY A 108 -13.12 -3.23 -10.42
N LYS A 109 -12.63 -3.89 -11.49
CA LYS A 109 -11.83 -5.11 -11.37
C LYS A 109 -10.35 -4.81 -11.44
N VAL A 110 -9.58 -5.51 -10.61
CA VAL A 110 -8.11 -5.40 -10.63
C VAL A 110 -7.49 -6.44 -11.57
N HIS A 111 -6.38 -6.09 -12.19
CA HIS A 111 -5.55 -7.04 -12.92
C HIS A 111 -5.13 -8.21 -12.00
N LYS A 112 -5.03 -9.43 -12.55
CA LYS A 112 -4.72 -10.66 -11.78
C LYS A 112 -3.46 -10.53 -10.91
N ASN A 113 -2.41 -9.90 -11.43
CA ASN A 113 -1.15 -9.71 -10.71
C ASN A 113 -1.22 -8.64 -9.60
N THR A 114 -2.30 -7.85 -9.55
CA THR A 114 -2.51 -6.79 -8.55
C THR A 114 -3.37 -7.27 -7.37
N LYS A 115 -4.01 -8.45 -7.48
CA LYS A 115 -4.84 -9.03 -6.41
C LYS A 115 -4.11 -9.14 -5.05
N PRO A 116 -2.82 -9.56 -4.97
CA PRO A 116 -2.12 -9.59 -3.68
C PRO A 116 -1.98 -8.20 -3.04
N ALA A 117 -1.66 -7.18 -3.85
CA ALA A 117 -1.57 -5.80 -3.36
C ALA A 117 -2.94 -5.27 -2.89
N LEU A 118 -4.01 -5.57 -3.63
CA LEU A 118 -5.38 -5.25 -3.21
C LEU A 118 -5.68 -5.83 -1.82
N LYS A 119 -5.38 -7.12 -1.60
CA LYS A 119 -5.62 -7.78 -0.32
C LYS A 119 -4.84 -7.10 0.81
N ILE A 120 -3.56 -6.77 0.59
CA ILE A 120 -2.75 -6.07 1.59
C ILE A 120 -3.39 -4.73 1.98
N LEU A 121 -3.85 -3.94 1.01
CA LEU A 121 -4.49 -2.65 1.28
C LEU A 121 -5.84 -2.80 1.99
N MET A 122 -6.65 -3.79 1.61
CA MET A 122 -7.92 -4.08 2.30
C MET A 122 -7.68 -4.51 3.76
N ASP A 123 -6.65 -5.33 4.01
CA ASP A 123 -6.23 -5.70 5.38
C ASP A 123 -5.80 -4.47 6.20
N GLU A 124 -5.34 -3.41 5.55
CA GLU A 124 -4.98 -2.13 6.18
C GLU A 124 -6.17 -1.16 6.32
N GLY A 125 -7.37 -1.54 5.89
CA GLY A 125 -8.58 -0.74 6.04
C GLY A 125 -8.98 0.08 4.83
N PHE A 126 -8.25 -0.01 3.71
CA PHE A 126 -8.65 0.62 2.46
C PHE A 126 -9.93 0.00 1.91
N LYS A 127 -10.81 0.83 1.36
CA LYS A 127 -12.09 0.43 0.77
C LYS A 127 -12.22 0.97 -0.65
N PHE A 128 -12.95 0.23 -1.48
CA PHE A 128 -13.40 0.71 -2.77
C PHE A 128 -14.61 1.64 -2.56
N ASP A 129 -14.52 2.85 -3.06
CA ASP A 129 -15.55 3.89 -2.92
C ASP A 129 -16.16 4.26 -4.29
N ASN A 130 -16.43 3.24 -5.09
CA ASN A 130 -17.02 3.37 -6.44
C ASN A 130 -16.27 4.29 -7.41
N MET A 131 -15.05 4.68 -7.09
CA MET A 131 -14.18 5.42 -7.99
C MET A 131 -13.30 4.48 -8.80
N VAL A 132 -13.23 4.70 -10.11
CA VAL A 132 -12.38 3.93 -11.02
C VAL A 132 -11.48 4.83 -11.84
N SER A 133 -10.35 4.28 -12.27
CA SER A 133 -9.46 4.96 -13.20
C SER A 133 -10.10 5.03 -14.58
N ILE A 134 -10.05 6.19 -15.24
CA ILE A 134 -10.53 6.40 -16.61
C ILE A 134 -9.82 5.51 -17.65
N PHE A 135 -8.62 5.03 -17.37
CA PHE A 135 -7.81 4.26 -18.31
C PHE A 135 -8.29 2.82 -18.48
N ALA A 136 -8.31 2.05 -17.42
CA ALA A 136 -8.64 0.62 -17.45
C ALA A 136 -9.71 0.25 -16.42
N ALA A 137 -10.48 1.23 -15.95
CA ALA A 137 -11.52 1.06 -14.93
C ALA A 137 -11.06 0.32 -13.66
N GLY A 138 -9.76 0.31 -13.37
CA GLY A 138 -9.23 -0.25 -12.12
C GLY A 138 -9.76 0.53 -10.92
N PRO A 139 -10.10 -0.14 -9.80
CA PRO A 139 -10.67 0.53 -8.64
C PRO A 139 -9.66 1.47 -7.98
N ILE A 140 -10.16 2.59 -7.50
CA ILE A 140 -9.43 3.49 -6.61
C ILE A 140 -9.88 3.17 -5.20
N LEU A 141 -8.93 2.74 -4.37
CA LEU A 141 -9.17 2.49 -2.96
C LEU A 141 -8.88 3.75 -2.16
N CYS A 142 -9.62 3.98 -1.10
CA CYS A 142 -9.37 5.09 -0.19
C CYS A 142 -9.41 4.64 1.27
N CYS A 143 -8.67 5.36 2.11
CA CYS A 143 -8.71 5.23 3.57
C CYS A 143 -8.33 6.58 4.20
N ASN A 144 -8.97 6.94 5.28
CA ASN A 144 -8.43 8.03 6.10
C ASN A 144 -7.16 7.54 6.81
N ILE A 145 -6.10 8.34 6.79
CA ILE A 145 -4.78 7.98 7.35
C ILE A 145 -4.88 7.46 8.78
N ARG A 146 -5.75 8.02 9.61
CA ARG A 146 -5.97 7.62 11.02
C ARG A 146 -6.59 6.24 11.16
N TYR A 147 -7.23 5.70 10.13
CA TYR A 147 -7.87 4.39 10.13
C TYR A 147 -7.06 3.33 9.40
N ILE A 148 -5.93 3.68 8.78
CA ILE A 148 -4.98 2.70 8.29
C ILE A 148 -4.49 1.89 9.48
N ARG A 149 -4.66 0.55 9.44
CA ARG A 149 -4.33 -0.34 10.57
C ARG A 149 -2.90 -0.11 11.08
N SER A 150 -1.93 -0.11 10.19
CA SER A 150 -0.51 0.08 10.57
C SER A 150 -0.24 1.46 11.17
N VAL A 151 -1.02 2.48 10.84
CA VAL A 151 -0.94 3.80 11.49
C VAL A 151 -1.59 3.72 12.88
N LYS A 152 -2.84 3.25 12.93
CA LYS A 152 -3.66 3.21 14.15
C LYS A 152 -3.08 2.33 15.24
N GLU A 153 -2.55 1.14 14.87
CA GLU A 153 -2.04 0.14 15.81
C GLU A 153 -0.55 0.28 16.10
N SER A 154 0.18 1.16 15.38
CA SER A 154 1.61 1.33 15.62
C SER A 154 1.88 2.02 16.96
N ILE A 155 2.92 1.54 17.62
CA ILE A 155 3.36 2.06 18.92
C ILE A 155 4.75 2.67 18.75
N LYS A 156 4.95 3.86 19.31
CA LYS A 156 6.27 4.48 19.47
C LYS A 156 6.81 4.18 20.86
N ILE A 157 8.04 3.69 20.93
CA ILE A 157 8.65 3.20 22.16
C ILE A 157 10.15 3.47 22.18
N THR A 158 10.74 3.62 23.35
CA THR A 158 12.18 3.81 23.49
C THR A 158 12.91 2.46 23.65
N VAL A 159 14.03 2.31 22.97
CA VAL A 159 14.92 1.13 23.08
C VAL A 159 15.68 1.19 24.40
N ALA A 160 15.41 0.27 25.32
CA ALA A 160 16.13 0.17 26.58
C ALA A 160 17.30 -0.80 26.51
N GLN A 161 17.24 -1.82 25.64
CA GLN A 161 18.27 -2.83 25.56
C GLN A 161 18.44 -3.39 24.14
N ILE A 162 19.68 -3.61 23.75
CA ILE A 162 20.03 -4.31 22.51
C ILE A 162 20.67 -5.64 22.92
N LYS A 163 20.14 -6.76 22.39
CA LYS A 163 20.59 -8.13 22.72
C LYS A 163 21.24 -8.81 21.53
N ASP A 164 22.29 -9.56 21.81
CA ASP A 164 22.92 -10.46 20.83
C ASP A 164 22.10 -11.76 20.62
N LYS A 165 21.20 -12.08 21.53
CA LYS A 165 20.33 -13.28 21.46
C LYS A 165 19.03 -13.01 20.74
N LYS A 166 18.54 -14.02 20.01
CA LYS A 166 17.23 -13.96 19.33
C LYS A 166 16.09 -13.79 20.33
N ILE A 167 15.20 -12.87 19.98
CA ILE A 167 13.97 -12.58 20.72
C ILE A 167 12.85 -13.47 20.16
N LYS A 168 12.23 -14.26 21.02
CA LYS A 168 11.04 -15.05 20.65
C LYS A 168 9.79 -14.16 20.77
N SER A 169 9.27 -13.70 19.67
CA SER A 169 8.01 -12.95 19.56
C SER A 169 7.38 -13.18 18.19
N GLU A 170 6.20 -12.59 17.94
CA GLU A 170 5.68 -12.48 16.58
C GLU A 170 6.58 -11.55 15.73
N LEU A 171 6.36 -11.53 14.42
CA LEU A 171 7.06 -10.63 13.50
C LEU A 171 6.44 -9.25 13.49
N PHE A 172 7.27 -8.25 13.63
CA PHE A 172 6.90 -6.84 13.55
C PHE A 172 7.60 -6.15 12.38
N ILE A 173 6.95 -5.12 11.85
CA ILE A 173 7.65 -4.08 11.12
C ILE A 173 8.10 -3.08 12.18
N ILE A 174 9.39 -2.76 12.15
CA ILE A 174 10.01 -1.82 13.08
C ILE A 174 10.71 -0.74 12.25
N SER A 175 10.51 0.51 12.62
CA SER A 175 11.19 1.64 11.96
C SER A 175 11.87 2.54 12.98
N ASN A 176 12.92 3.23 12.54
CA ASN A 176 13.40 4.39 13.26
C ASN A 176 12.42 5.58 13.05
N THR A 177 12.59 6.64 13.82
CA THR A 177 11.78 7.86 13.75
C THR A 177 12.56 9.05 13.21
N SER A 178 13.71 8.81 12.59
CA SER A 178 14.61 9.84 12.08
C SER A 178 14.25 10.25 10.64
N LYS A 179 14.76 11.40 10.19
CA LYS A 179 14.64 11.86 8.78
C LYS A 179 15.28 10.86 7.81
N ASN A 180 16.37 10.18 8.22
CA ASN A 180 16.93 9.03 7.49
C ASN A 180 16.11 7.77 7.79
N TYR A 181 14.87 7.76 7.30
CA TYR A 181 13.92 6.70 7.57
C TYR A 181 14.46 5.32 7.16
N ARG A 182 14.37 4.38 8.10
CA ARG A 182 14.69 2.97 7.90
C ARG A 182 13.63 2.11 8.56
N ALA A 183 13.30 1.02 7.91
CA ALA A 183 12.41 -0.01 8.45
C ALA A 183 12.98 -1.38 8.18
N CYS A 184 12.69 -2.34 9.05
CA CYS A 184 13.01 -3.75 8.85
C CYS A 184 11.89 -4.63 9.43
N VAL A 185 11.92 -5.91 9.09
CA VAL A 185 11.14 -6.93 9.78
C VAL A 185 12.02 -7.54 10.87
N GLY A 186 11.48 -7.63 12.07
CA GLY A 186 12.24 -8.16 13.19
C GLY A 186 11.36 -8.54 14.38
N HIS A 187 12.02 -8.90 15.46
CA HIS A 187 11.38 -9.23 16.72
C HIS A 187 11.63 -8.12 17.74
N ILE A 188 10.63 -7.81 18.53
CA ILE A 188 10.68 -6.83 19.61
C ILE A 188 10.05 -7.44 20.86
N LYS A 189 10.62 -7.20 22.01
CA LYS A 189 10.03 -7.54 23.30
C LYS A 189 9.85 -6.26 24.10
N ILE A 190 8.66 -6.08 24.64
CA ILE A 190 8.34 -4.98 25.54
C ILE A 190 8.50 -5.53 26.96
N ASP A 191 9.23 -4.83 27.80
CA ASP A 191 9.39 -5.17 29.23
C ASP A 191 8.28 -4.56 30.09
N SER A 192 8.30 -4.89 31.37
CA SER A 192 7.30 -4.41 32.35
C SER A 192 7.35 -2.90 32.59
N SER A 193 8.43 -2.24 32.23
CA SER A 193 8.59 -0.77 32.32
C SER A 193 8.07 -0.06 31.08
N GLY A 194 7.53 -0.80 30.10
CA GLY A 194 7.03 -0.22 28.85
C GLY A 194 8.14 0.23 27.90
N THR A 195 9.33 -0.38 27.95
CA THR A 195 10.45 -0.11 27.06
C THR A 195 10.78 -1.30 26.16
N ALA A 196 11.50 -1.06 25.06
CA ALA A 196 11.78 -2.07 24.05
C ALA A 196 13.14 -2.73 24.21
N GLN A 197 13.16 -4.02 23.97
CA GLN A 197 14.37 -4.80 23.74
C GLN A 197 14.41 -5.20 22.27
N LEU A 198 15.53 -4.91 21.58
CA LEU A 198 15.77 -5.24 20.18
C LEU A 198 16.94 -6.22 20.01
N GLU A 199 16.89 -6.98 18.93
CA GLU A 199 18.04 -7.75 18.49
C GLU A 199 19.09 -6.83 17.87
N LYS A 200 20.39 -7.14 18.02
CA LYS A 200 21.49 -6.36 17.48
C LYS A 200 21.41 -6.15 15.96
N GLU A 201 20.99 -7.18 15.21
CA GLU A 201 20.76 -7.08 13.77
C GLU A 201 19.69 -6.06 13.43
N THR A 202 18.56 -6.06 14.17
CA THR A 202 17.48 -5.09 14.03
C THR A 202 17.95 -3.67 14.33
N ALA A 203 18.64 -3.49 15.44
CA ALA A 203 19.18 -2.18 15.83
C ALA A 203 20.18 -1.63 14.81
N SER A 204 21.07 -2.47 14.31
CA SER A 204 22.02 -2.11 13.25
C SER A 204 21.32 -1.74 11.94
N ALA A 205 20.32 -2.52 11.50
CA ALA A 205 19.56 -2.24 10.28
C ALA A 205 18.83 -0.89 10.35
N LEU A 206 18.28 -0.55 11.52
CA LEU A 206 17.58 0.70 11.79
C LEU A 206 18.53 1.87 12.10
N ARG A 207 19.80 1.60 12.38
CA ARG A 207 20.79 2.57 12.90
C ARG A 207 20.29 3.26 14.17
N VAL A 208 19.89 2.45 15.13
CA VAL A 208 19.42 2.91 16.45
C VAL A 208 20.29 2.31 17.57
N GLU A 209 20.35 3.04 18.68
CA GLU A 209 21.06 2.66 19.90
C GLU A 209 20.13 2.68 21.11
N VAL A 210 20.61 2.28 22.28
CA VAL A 210 19.87 2.42 23.53
C VAL A 210 19.52 3.88 23.75
N GLY A 211 18.26 4.15 24.11
CA GLY A 211 17.70 5.48 24.22
C GLY A 211 17.00 6.01 22.95
N SER A 212 17.25 5.39 21.78
CA SER A 212 16.59 5.78 20.54
C SER A 212 15.11 5.43 20.53
N PRO A 213 14.22 6.28 20.00
CA PRO A 213 12.84 5.93 19.74
C PRO A 213 12.71 5.07 18.47
N VAL A 214 11.84 4.08 18.52
CA VAL A 214 11.42 3.26 17.38
C VAL A 214 9.91 3.20 17.32
N ARG A 215 9.35 2.99 16.12
CA ARG A 215 7.94 2.72 15.91
C ARG A 215 7.76 1.30 15.37
N PHE A 216 6.77 0.57 15.84
CA PHE A 216 6.54 -0.80 15.41
C PHE A 216 5.06 -1.15 15.34
N VAL A 217 4.74 -2.15 14.51
CA VAL A 217 3.40 -2.72 14.35
C VAL A 217 3.53 -4.20 13.94
N PRO A 218 2.61 -5.11 14.32
CA PRO A 218 2.63 -6.47 13.82
C PRO A 218 2.59 -6.52 12.29
N LEU A 219 3.45 -7.34 11.68
CA LEU A 219 3.53 -7.53 10.22
C LEU A 219 2.19 -8.02 9.64
N TYR A 220 1.49 -8.85 10.40
CA TYR A 220 0.20 -9.42 10.00
C TYR A 220 -0.92 -8.94 10.92
N PRO A 221 -2.13 -8.65 10.38
CA PRO A 221 -3.29 -8.34 11.22
C PRO A 221 -3.71 -9.56 12.05
N PRO A 222 -4.48 -9.38 13.13
CA PRO A 222 -4.91 -10.47 14.02
C PRO A 222 -5.62 -11.62 13.31
N SER A 223 -6.37 -11.34 12.24
CA SER A 223 -7.11 -12.32 11.45
C SER A 223 -6.25 -13.07 10.42
N HIS A 224 -4.97 -12.71 10.25
CA HIS A 224 -4.13 -13.33 9.23
C HIS A 224 -3.67 -14.73 9.67
N PRO A 225 -3.74 -15.78 8.80
CA PRO A 225 -3.38 -17.16 9.16
C PRO A 225 -1.97 -17.30 9.76
N GLU A 226 -0.98 -16.60 9.22
CA GLU A 226 0.41 -16.63 9.73
C GLU A 226 0.57 -16.07 11.14
N ARG A 227 -0.34 -15.20 11.59
CA ARG A 227 -0.35 -14.70 12.97
C ARG A 227 -1.06 -15.67 13.92
N GLN A 228 -2.09 -16.37 13.42
CA GLN A 228 -2.86 -17.33 14.22
C GLN A 228 -2.06 -18.60 14.52
N SER A 229 -1.30 -19.12 13.54
CA SER A 229 -0.49 -20.34 13.69
C SER A 229 0.64 -20.24 14.73
N LYS A 230 1.05 -19.02 15.12
CA LYS A 230 2.09 -18.79 16.15
C LYS A 230 1.55 -18.62 17.57
N LYS A 231 0.24 -18.50 17.77
CA LYS A 231 -0.39 -18.46 19.10
C LYS A 231 -0.68 -19.84 19.67
N THR A 232 -0.58 -20.89 18.84
CA THR A 232 -0.93 -22.28 19.19
C THR A 232 0.30 -23.16 19.46
N LYS A 233 1.49 -22.59 19.54
CA LYS A 233 2.76 -23.22 19.94
C LYS A 233 3.36 -22.37 21.09
#